data_f51458492fa971a84c63728d7ba4971b
#
_entry.id   f51458492fa971a84c63728d7ba4971b
#
_cell.length_a   1.000
_cell.length_b   1.000
_cell.length_c   1.000
_cell.angle_alpha   90.00
_cell.angle_beta   90.00
_cell.angle_gamma   90.00
#
_symmetry.space_group_name_H-M   'P 1'
#
loop_
_entity.id
_entity.type
_entity.pdbx_description
1 polymer ?
#
loop_
_entity_poly.entity_id
_entity_poly.type
_entity_poly.pdbx_seq_one_letter_code
_entity_poly.pdbx_strand_id
1 'polypeptide(L)'
;MPSTDGKVWLQMHDFSQQHGDFACGSLLWVHTIVIGSAKVAEDLLEKRSANYADRPRSVMCGELSGWGKIMLLSNYNDWFRSHRKMIAREIGSYATVAKFHRMIEFETRRTLRCILDDPARLQAHVRKNFTSIILRISHGYVTQEGDDPLVELAHTANAQLSMASAPGLFYVDIVPLLKYMPSWLPGAGFKRKAKEYAAVLDDLVEIPHNYVKSQLAAGTALPSLSSRILGEPGLTDELEDSLKWAAATMYQGGADTANSVAYAFYLAMMLHPRVLKKAQEELDSVIGTNRLPTFADRPSLPYLEALVTELLRWHTPGPITMRRTRVDDEYNGYFIPAGSFIFVNIWAILRDERTYTNPLEFRPERFLGDNPEPRPGNACFGFGRRRCPGKLVDSASTSDSEPFPGYFLGHSALWLICAQALGAFDISKPVENGAEIVPEFNLVGEIIVHQAPFRCSIKPRSLEAEALVRQEFSLSE
;
A
#
# COMPACT_ATOMS: atom_id res chain seq x y z
N MET A 1 18.07 -21.35 2.96
CA MET A 1 17.80 -20.85 1.60
C MET A 1 16.29 -20.75 1.43
N PRO A 2 15.73 -19.70 0.84
CA PRO A 2 14.30 -19.64 0.63
C PRO A 2 13.85 -20.83 -0.20
N SER A 3 12.75 -21.47 0.19
CA SER A 3 12.14 -22.52 -0.61
C SER A 3 11.57 -21.92 -1.90
N THR A 4 11.40 -22.75 -2.89
CA THR A 4 10.86 -22.38 -4.21
C THR A 4 9.44 -21.82 -4.19
N ASP A 5 8.78 -21.78 -3.04
CA ASP A 5 7.40 -21.29 -2.89
C ASP A 5 7.28 -19.78 -2.67
N GLY A 6 8.39 -19.02 -2.68
CA GLY A 6 8.40 -17.57 -2.76
C GLY A 6 7.85 -16.77 -1.57
N LYS A 7 7.36 -17.43 -0.52
CA LYS A 7 6.73 -16.75 0.63
C LYS A 7 7.73 -16.51 1.76
N VAL A 8 8.64 -15.57 1.55
CA VAL A 8 9.74 -15.25 2.49
C VAL A 8 9.23 -14.93 3.89
N TRP A 9 8.06 -14.29 4.04
CA TRP A 9 7.48 -13.97 5.35
C TRP A 9 7.08 -15.20 6.16
N LEU A 10 6.67 -16.31 5.52
CA LEU A 10 6.37 -17.56 6.20
C LEU A 10 7.64 -18.23 6.71
N GLN A 11 8.70 -18.26 5.90
CA GLN A 11 10.00 -18.80 6.34
C GLN A 11 10.61 -17.98 7.49
N MET A 12 10.47 -16.66 7.43
CA MET A 12 10.89 -15.78 8.54
C MET A 12 10.02 -15.99 9.78
N HIS A 13 8.74 -16.30 9.62
CA HIS A 13 7.89 -16.67 10.73
C HIS A 13 8.37 -17.98 11.38
N ASP A 14 8.58 -19.03 10.58
CA ASP A 14 9.08 -20.31 11.08
C ASP A 14 10.44 -20.17 11.76
N PHE A 15 11.33 -19.33 11.21
CA PHE A 15 12.62 -19.01 11.81
C PHE A 15 12.45 -18.31 13.18
N SER A 16 11.51 -17.36 13.28
CA SER A 16 11.22 -16.68 14.53
C SER A 16 10.57 -17.60 15.56
N GLN A 17 9.77 -18.58 15.16
CA GLN A 17 9.19 -19.58 16.07
C GLN A 17 10.28 -20.47 16.68
N GLN A 18 11.35 -20.77 15.94
CA GLN A 18 12.44 -21.61 16.42
C GLN A 18 13.47 -20.85 17.27
N HIS A 19 13.71 -19.56 16.95
CA HIS A 19 14.83 -18.78 17.51
C HIS A 19 14.36 -17.57 18.33
N GLY A 20 13.05 -17.33 18.45
CA GLY A 20 12.47 -16.24 19.22
C GLY A 20 12.18 -14.98 18.40
N ASP A 21 11.56 -13.99 19.06
CA ASP A 21 11.08 -12.74 18.47
C ASP A 21 12.18 -11.82 17.90
N PHE A 22 13.42 -12.05 18.32
CA PHE A 22 14.65 -11.40 17.87
C PHE A 22 15.64 -12.48 17.46
N ALA A 23 15.55 -12.89 16.22
CA ALA A 23 16.37 -13.98 15.70
C ALA A 23 17.49 -13.44 14.79
N CYS A 24 18.73 -13.92 15.01
CA CYS A 24 19.91 -13.47 14.29
C CYS A 24 20.48 -14.59 13.43
N GLY A 25 20.94 -14.23 12.27
CA GLY A 25 21.69 -15.12 11.38
C GLY A 25 22.73 -14.34 10.60
N SER A 26 23.71 -15.05 10.01
CA SER A 26 24.69 -14.46 9.11
C SER A 26 24.71 -15.22 7.82
N LEU A 27 24.60 -14.50 6.71
CA LEU A 27 24.79 -15.06 5.38
C LEU A 27 26.02 -14.39 4.76
N LEU A 28 27.09 -15.17 4.56
CA LEU A 28 28.39 -14.65 4.16
C LEU A 28 28.88 -13.61 5.18
N TRP A 29 29.06 -12.35 4.71
CA TRP A 29 29.49 -11.21 5.55
C TRP A 29 28.34 -10.28 5.99
N VAL A 30 27.09 -10.65 5.71
CA VAL A 30 25.91 -9.85 6.07
C VAL A 30 25.27 -10.44 7.31
N HIS A 31 25.22 -9.66 8.37
CA HIS A 31 24.43 -9.97 9.56
C HIS A 31 22.96 -9.63 9.30
N THR A 32 22.10 -10.57 9.57
CA THR A 32 20.65 -10.46 9.35
C THR A 32 19.92 -10.69 10.65
N ILE A 33 18.98 -9.81 10.96
CA ILE A 33 18.11 -9.90 12.13
C ILE A 33 16.68 -9.97 11.65
N VAL A 34 15.95 -10.95 12.14
CA VAL A 34 14.51 -11.12 11.88
C VAL A 34 13.75 -10.74 13.16
N ILE A 35 12.82 -9.82 13.03
CA ILE A 35 11.97 -9.34 14.13
C ILE A 35 10.56 -9.91 13.89
N GLY A 36 10.10 -10.74 14.84
CA GLY A 36 8.79 -11.39 14.81
C GLY A 36 7.73 -10.78 15.71
N SER A 37 8.07 -9.78 16.54
CA SER A 37 7.10 -9.17 17.48
C SER A 37 7.03 -7.65 17.36
N ALA A 38 5.84 -7.09 17.71
CA ALA A 38 5.60 -5.65 17.75
C ALA A 38 6.51 -4.95 18.75
N LYS A 39 6.72 -5.54 19.93
CA LYS A 39 7.57 -4.96 20.99
C LYS A 39 8.99 -4.73 20.53
N VAL A 40 9.63 -5.72 19.92
CA VAL A 40 11.01 -5.60 19.42
C VAL A 40 11.07 -4.56 18.29
N ALA A 41 10.08 -4.55 17.40
CA ALA A 41 9.97 -3.57 16.32
C ALA A 41 9.85 -2.14 16.87
N GLU A 42 9.05 -1.91 17.90
CA GLU A 42 8.91 -0.61 18.57
C GLU A 42 10.22 -0.19 19.26
N ASP A 43 10.85 -1.10 20.01
CA ASP A 43 12.10 -0.80 20.73
C ASP A 43 13.23 -0.37 19.78
N LEU A 44 13.39 -1.05 18.64
CA LEU A 44 14.47 -0.77 17.69
C LEU A 44 14.09 0.30 16.66
N LEU A 45 12.93 0.16 16.00
CA LEU A 45 12.59 0.99 14.85
C LEU A 45 11.85 2.28 15.23
N GLU A 46 11.20 2.34 16.39
CA GLU A 46 10.54 3.56 16.88
C GLU A 46 11.47 4.33 17.80
N LYS A 47 11.85 3.73 18.94
CA LYS A 47 12.64 4.41 19.99
C LYS A 47 14.08 4.69 19.56
N ARG A 48 14.68 3.81 18.72
CA ARG A 48 16.05 3.95 18.20
C ARG A 48 16.06 4.27 16.68
N SER A 49 14.99 4.89 16.18
CA SER A 49 14.74 5.09 14.75
C SER A 49 15.87 5.79 13.99
N ALA A 50 16.72 6.57 14.66
CA ALA A 50 17.88 7.21 14.05
C ALA A 50 18.90 6.21 13.49
N ASN A 51 19.12 5.09 14.20
CA ASN A 51 20.04 4.04 13.76
C ASN A 51 19.40 3.10 12.71
N TYR A 52 18.10 2.89 12.76
CA TYR A 52 17.37 1.90 11.96
C TYR A 52 16.58 2.51 10.81
N ALA A 53 16.99 3.66 10.28
CA ALA A 53 16.25 4.38 9.24
C ALA A 53 16.76 4.13 7.81
N ASP A 54 17.90 3.51 7.61
CA ASP A 54 18.44 3.26 6.27
C ASP A 54 17.87 1.98 5.62
N ARG A 55 18.09 1.84 4.32
CA ARG A 55 17.70 0.67 3.53
C ARG A 55 18.92 -0.19 3.22
N PRO A 56 18.74 -1.51 3.13
CA PRO A 56 19.75 -2.36 2.50
C PRO A 56 20.08 -1.85 1.10
N ARG A 57 21.34 -1.96 0.73
CA ARG A 57 21.77 -1.65 -0.63
C ARG A 57 21.21 -2.69 -1.59
N SER A 58 20.59 -2.26 -2.65
CA SER A 58 20.21 -3.10 -3.78
C SER A 58 20.92 -2.61 -5.02
N VAL A 59 21.70 -3.45 -5.66
CA VAL A 59 22.44 -3.10 -6.87
C VAL A 59 21.54 -3.18 -8.08
N MET A 60 20.75 -4.26 -8.19
CA MET A 60 19.84 -4.43 -9.33
C MET A 60 18.74 -3.37 -9.32
N CYS A 61 17.97 -3.32 -8.25
CA CYS A 61 16.83 -2.43 -8.17
C CYS A 61 17.25 -0.97 -7.94
N GLY A 62 18.11 -0.72 -6.95
CA GLY A 62 18.46 0.63 -6.54
C GLY A 62 19.42 1.35 -7.47
N GLU A 63 20.51 0.66 -7.91
CA GLU A 63 21.58 1.31 -8.67
C GLU A 63 21.38 1.17 -10.19
N LEU A 64 21.15 -0.06 -10.68
CA LEU A 64 21.11 -0.32 -12.12
C LEU A 64 19.78 0.06 -12.76
N SER A 65 18.67 -0.15 -12.05
CA SER A 65 17.32 0.19 -12.52
C SER A 65 16.85 1.57 -12.03
N GLY A 66 17.68 2.33 -11.26
CA GLY A 66 17.38 3.71 -10.88
C GLY A 66 16.40 3.92 -9.72
N TRP A 67 15.79 2.87 -9.17
CA TRP A 67 14.79 2.97 -8.09
C TRP A 67 15.34 3.53 -6.78
N GLY A 68 16.65 3.65 -6.62
CA GLY A 68 17.27 4.22 -5.41
C GLY A 68 16.87 5.67 -5.10
N LYS A 69 16.35 6.43 -6.08
CA LYS A 69 15.83 7.78 -5.92
C LYS A 69 14.42 7.83 -5.31
N ILE A 70 13.62 6.78 -5.47
CA ILE A 70 12.28 6.67 -4.86
C ILE A 70 12.43 6.57 -3.34
N MET A 71 11.58 7.29 -2.61
CA MET A 71 11.63 7.36 -1.13
C MET A 71 11.60 5.97 -0.47
N LEU A 72 10.95 4.98 -1.08
CA LEU A 72 10.88 3.61 -0.57
C LEU A 72 12.27 2.99 -0.38
N LEU A 73 13.20 3.18 -1.34
CA LEU A 73 14.53 2.57 -1.37
C LEU A 73 15.68 3.53 -1.00
N SER A 74 15.45 4.83 -1.03
CA SER A 74 16.48 5.83 -0.66
C SER A 74 16.87 5.70 0.81
N ASN A 75 18.10 6.04 1.17
CA ASN A 75 18.54 6.15 2.55
C ASN A 75 17.89 7.35 3.25
N TYR A 76 17.90 7.36 4.60
CA TYR A 76 17.36 8.47 5.39
C TYR A 76 18.35 9.66 5.39
N ASN A 77 18.21 10.55 4.44
CA ASN A 77 19.02 11.73 4.19
C ASN A 77 18.15 12.97 3.91
N ASP A 78 18.74 14.08 3.47
CA ASP A 78 17.99 15.31 3.14
C ASP A 78 17.02 15.09 1.97
N TRP A 79 17.41 14.32 0.96
CA TRP A 79 16.55 13.91 -0.15
C TRP A 79 15.27 13.24 0.35
N PHE A 80 15.40 12.20 1.18
CA PHE A 80 14.26 11.53 1.79
C PHE A 80 13.39 12.48 2.62
N ARG A 81 14.01 13.36 3.43
CA ARG A 81 13.29 14.33 4.27
C ARG A 81 12.51 15.34 3.44
N SER A 82 13.11 15.84 2.35
CA SER A 82 12.45 16.76 1.41
C SER A 82 11.19 16.14 0.80
N HIS A 83 11.29 14.93 0.24
CA HIS A 83 10.16 14.22 -0.32
C HIS A 83 9.06 14.00 0.72
N ARG A 84 9.44 13.53 1.91
CA ARG A 84 8.49 13.29 2.99
C ARG A 84 7.76 14.57 3.41
N LYS A 85 8.45 15.69 3.46
CA LYS A 85 7.85 17.00 3.79
C LYS A 85 6.85 17.46 2.72
N MET A 86 7.16 17.29 1.43
CA MET A 86 6.25 17.61 0.33
C MET A 86 4.98 16.76 0.39
N ILE A 87 5.14 15.45 0.49
CA ILE A 87 4.01 14.49 0.58
C ILE A 87 3.16 14.78 1.81
N ALA A 88 3.79 15.03 2.96
CA ALA A 88 3.08 15.31 4.20
C ALA A 88 2.23 16.59 4.16
N ARG A 89 2.67 17.62 3.44
CA ARG A 89 1.87 18.85 3.25
C ARG A 89 0.59 18.59 2.46
N GLU A 90 0.59 17.59 1.58
CA GLU A 90 -0.55 17.26 0.73
C GLU A 90 -1.54 16.32 1.40
N ILE A 91 -1.04 15.24 2.00
CA ILE A 91 -1.88 14.13 2.51
C ILE A 91 -1.59 13.76 3.98
N GLY A 92 -0.85 14.58 4.70
CA GLY A 92 -0.32 14.24 6.04
C GLY A 92 -1.27 14.51 7.20
N SER A 93 -2.51 14.96 6.99
CA SER A 93 -3.50 15.18 8.04
C SER A 93 -4.92 14.87 7.55
N TYR A 94 -5.85 14.66 8.49
CA TYR A 94 -7.26 14.51 8.15
C TYR A 94 -7.78 15.74 7.39
N ALA A 95 -7.44 16.94 7.85
CA ALA A 95 -7.88 18.19 7.21
C ALA A 95 -7.36 18.34 5.77
N THR A 96 -6.15 17.86 5.48
CA THR A 96 -5.62 17.89 4.10
C THR A 96 -6.30 16.86 3.21
N VAL A 97 -6.59 15.66 3.73
CA VAL A 97 -7.28 14.61 2.96
C VAL A 97 -8.76 14.91 2.77
N ALA A 98 -9.42 15.58 3.72
CA ALA A 98 -10.82 15.98 3.61
C ALA A 98 -11.11 16.84 2.35
N LYS A 99 -10.11 17.59 1.87
CA LYS A 99 -10.21 18.35 0.61
C LYS A 99 -10.44 17.46 -0.61
N PHE A 100 -10.05 16.20 -0.53
CA PHE A 100 -10.15 15.23 -1.61
C PHE A 100 -11.36 14.30 -1.48
N HIS A 101 -12.17 14.39 -0.40
CA HIS A 101 -13.31 13.50 -0.17
C HIS A 101 -14.24 13.45 -1.37
N ARG A 102 -14.63 14.60 -1.89
CA ARG A 102 -15.52 14.71 -3.05
C ARG A 102 -14.96 14.01 -4.29
N MET A 103 -13.65 14.21 -4.54
CA MET A 103 -12.95 13.57 -5.64
C MET A 103 -12.85 12.04 -5.45
N ILE A 104 -12.58 11.58 -4.23
CA ILE A 104 -12.55 10.15 -3.89
C ILE A 104 -13.94 9.52 -4.08
N GLU A 105 -15.01 10.21 -3.67
CA GLU A 105 -16.40 9.78 -3.90
C GLU A 105 -16.69 9.64 -5.40
N PHE A 106 -16.26 10.61 -6.21
CA PHE A 106 -16.44 10.57 -7.64
C PHE A 106 -15.74 9.35 -8.29
N GLU A 107 -14.45 9.14 -7.99
CA GLU A 107 -13.69 8.02 -8.56
C GLU A 107 -14.25 6.67 -8.07
N THR A 108 -14.69 6.59 -6.82
CA THR A 108 -15.31 5.36 -6.28
C THR A 108 -16.62 5.04 -6.98
N ARG A 109 -17.52 6.01 -7.16
CA ARG A 109 -18.78 5.81 -7.91
C ARG A 109 -18.53 5.39 -9.35
N ARG A 110 -17.55 6.00 -10.01
CA ARG A 110 -17.12 5.62 -11.37
C ARG A 110 -16.66 4.15 -11.39
N THR A 111 -15.93 3.73 -10.38
CA THR A 111 -15.46 2.34 -10.24
C THR A 111 -16.62 1.37 -10.01
N LEU A 112 -17.59 1.71 -9.15
CA LEU A 112 -18.77 0.86 -8.95
C LEU A 112 -19.57 0.68 -10.24
N ARG A 113 -19.69 1.72 -11.06
CA ARG A 113 -20.33 1.64 -12.37
C ARG A 113 -19.58 0.67 -13.29
N CYS A 114 -18.25 0.76 -13.37
CA CYS A 114 -17.44 -0.18 -14.13
C CYS A 114 -17.58 -1.63 -13.63
N ILE A 115 -17.65 -1.84 -12.31
CA ILE A 115 -17.88 -3.17 -11.71
C ILE A 115 -19.28 -3.70 -12.06
N LEU A 116 -20.30 -2.84 -12.06
CA LEU A 116 -21.66 -3.19 -12.44
C LEU A 116 -21.75 -3.62 -13.92
N ASP A 117 -21.07 -2.89 -14.80
CA ASP A 117 -21.10 -3.15 -16.25
C ASP A 117 -20.22 -4.34 -16.66
N ASP A 118 -19.09 -4.56 -15.99
CA ASP A 118 -18.17 -5.69 -16.28
C ASP A 118 -17.52 -6.22 -14.99
N PRO A 119 -18.26 -7.03 -14.19
CA PRO A 119 -17.74 -7.60 -12.95
C PRO A 119 -16.57 -8.59 -13.16
N ALA A 120 -16.37 -9.09 -14.37
CA ALA A 120 -15.26 -9.99 -14.67
C ALA A 120 -13.90 -9.30 -14.60
N ARG A 121 -13.85 -7.97 -14.83
CA ARG A 121 -12.64 -7.14 -14.73
C ARG A 121 -12.47 -6.48 -13.35
N LEU A 122 -13.05 -7.05 -12.29
CA LEU A 122 -13.02 -6.49 -10.93
C LEU A 122 -11.62 -5.99 -10.51
N GLN A 123 -10.59 -6.81 -10.69
CA GLN A 123 -9.21 -6.44 -10.30
C GLN A 123 -8.71 -5.20 -11.05
N ALA A 124 -9.01 -5.09 -12.33
CA ALA A 124 -8.63 -3.92 -13.15
C ALA A 124 -9.38 -2.66 -12.71
N HIS A 125 -10.68 -2.77 -12.41
CA HIS A 125 -11.49 -1.65 -11.96
C HIS A 125 -11.03 -1.13 -10.60
N VAL A 126 -10.77 -2.01 -9.62
CA VAL A 126 -10.26 -1.65 -8.31
C VAL A 126 -8.88 -0.99 -8.41
N ARG A 127 -7.98 -1.55 -9.24
CA ARG A 127 -6.66 -0.96 -9.51
C ARG A 127 -6.78 0.45 -10.08
N LYS A 128 -7.64 0.64 -11.07
CA LYS A 128 -7.86 1.94 -11.69
C LYS A 128 -8.37 2.97 -10.68
N ASN A 129 -9.25 2.60 -9.75
CA ASN A 129 -9.75 3.50 -8.71
C ASN A 129 -8.62 4.18 -7.93
N PHE A 130 -7.74 3.38 -7.33
CA PHE A 130 -6.66 3.93 -6.48
C PHE A 130 -5.61 4.67 -7.28
N THR A 131 -5.32 4.19 -8.50
CA THR A 131 -4.40 4.88 -9.41
C THR A 131 -4.97 6.24 -9.84
N SER A 132 -6.27 6.32 -10.15
CA SER A 132 -6.95 7.57 -10.50
C SER A 132 -6.91 8.58 -9.35
N ILE A 133 -7.24 8.14 -8.14
CA ILE A 133 -7.19 8.98 -6.93
C ILE A 133 -5.79 9.56 -6.72
N ILE A 134 -4.75 8.72 -6.76
CA ILE A 134 -3.41 9.19 -6.49
C ILE A 134 -2.83 10.06 -7.60
N LEU A 135 -3.09 9.75 -8.87
CA LEU A 135 -2.70 10.59 -10.01
C LEU A 135 -3.36 11.97 -9.96
N ARG A 136 -4.62 12.04 -9.54
CA ARG A 136 -5.33 13.30 -9.38
C ARG A 136 -4.70 14.16 -8.29
N ILE A 137 -4.33 13.57 -7.14
CA ILE A 137 -3.71 14.28 -6.01
C ILE A 137 -2.27 14.68 -6.34
N SER A 138 -1.48 13.79 -6.93
CA SER A 138 -0.07 14.03 -7.20
C SER A 138 0.17 14.92 -8.42
N HIS A 139 -0.58 14.73 -9.50
CA HIS A 139 -0.33 15.37 -10.79
C HIS A 139 -1.53 16.13 -11.38
N GLY A 140 -2.71 16.10 -10.75
CA GLY A 140 -3.93 16.69 -11.34
C GLY A 140 -4.41 15.97 -12.60
N TYR A 141 -3.96 14.73 -12.82
CA TYR A 141 -4.33 13.95 -14.00
C TYR A 141 -5.67 13.27 -13.79
N VAL A 142 -6.55 13.39 -14.77
CA VAL A 142 -7.85 12.71 -14.85
C VAL A 142 -7.71 11.51 -15.74
N THR A 143 -7.88 10.32 -15.18
CA THR A 143 -7.78 9.08 -15.97
C THR A 143 -8.90 8.95 -16.99
N GLN A 144 -8.55 8.43 -18.15
CA GLN A 144 -9.49 8.20 -19.26
C GLN A 144 -10.53 7.12 -18.90
N GLU A 145 -11.64 7.08 -19.62
CA GLU A 145 -12.54 5.93 -19.58
C GLU A 145 -11.88 4.72 -20.27
N GLY A 146 -12.24 3.50 -19.83
CA GLY A 146 -11.59 2.30 -20.34
C GLY A 146 -10.15 2.13 -19.79
N ASP A 147 -9.26 1.65 -20.64
CA ASP A 147 -7.86 1.44 -20.28
C ASP A 147 -7.08 2.77 -20.39
N ASP A 148 -6.29 3.08 -19.39
CA ASP A 148 -5.54 4.34 -19.26
C ASP A 148 -4.03 4.06 -19.26
N PRO A 149 -3.24 4.75 -20.09
CA PRO A 149 -1.81 4.46 -20.26
C PRO A 149 -1.01 4.69 -18.98
N LEU A 150 -1.36 5.68 -18.13
CA LEU A 150 -0.65 5.88 -16.86
C LEU A 150 -1.03 4.83 -15.83
N VAL A 151 -2.26 4.31 -15.84
CA VAL A 151 -2.65 3.19 -14.97
C VAL A 151 -1.85 1.93 -15.32
N GLU A 152 -1.69 1.62 -16.62
CA GLU A 152 -0.90 0.47 -17.07
C GLU A 152 0.60 0.67 -16.84
N LEU A 153 1.11 1.89 -16.99
CA LEU A 153 2.49 2.24 -16.69
C LEU A 153 2.82 2.00 -15.21
N ALA A 154 1.96 2.45 -14.29
CA ALA A 154 2.13 2.19 -12.86
C ALA A 154 2.14 0.70 -12.53
N HIS A 155 1.24 -0.05 -13.15
CA HIS A 155 1.17 -1.51 -12.96
C HIS A 155 2.45 -2.20 -13.44
N THR A 156 2.93 -1.87 -14.62
CA THR A 156 4.17 -2.40 -15.19
C THR A 156 5.38 -2.05 -14.31
N ALA A 157 5.48 -0.79 -13.88
CA ALA A 157 6.56 -0.32 -13.02
C ALA A 157 6.57 -1.04 -11.66
N ASN A 158 5.40 -1.26 -11.04
CA ASN A 158 5.27 -1.98 -9.77
C ASN A 158 5.65 -3.46 -9.90
N ALA A 159 5.24 -4.12 -10.99
CA ALA A 159 5.65 -5.50 -11.28
C ALA A 159 7.17 -5.61 -11.45
N GLN A 160 7.78 -4.66 -12.17
CA GLN A 160 9.25 -4.62 -12.35
C GLN A 160 9.99 -4.30 -11.06
N LEU A 161 9.47 -3.37 -10.22
CA LEU A 161 10.03 -3.10 -8.90
C LEU A 161 10.01 -4.35 -8.01
N SER A 162 8.91 -5.08 -7.99
CA SER A 162 8.78 -6.33 -7.24
C SER A 162 9.80 -7.36 -7.70
N MET A 163 9.91 -7.58 -9.01
CA MET A 163 10.90 -8.48 -9.61
C MET A 163 12.34 -8.04 -9.33
N ALA A 164 12.65 -6.74 -9.50
CA ALA A 164 14.01 -6.22 -9.29
C ALA A 164 14.47 -6.30 -7.83
N SER A 165 13.52 -6.34 -6.90
CA SER A 165 13.78 -6.36 -5.46
C SER A 165 13.62 -7.76 -4.84
N ALA A 166 13.27 -8.77 -5.62
CA ALA A 166 13.07 -10.14 -5.14
C ALA A 166 14.39 -10.72 -4.59
N PRO A 167 14.44 -11.17 -3.33
CA PRO A 167 15.64 -11.66 -2.70
C PRO A 167 16.23 -12.87 -3.45
N GLY A 168 17.52 -12.81 -3.82
CA GLY A 168 18.22 -13.91 -4.46
C GLY A 168 17.94 -14.09 -5.95
N LEU A 169 17.07 -13.31 -6.56
CA LEU A 169 16.77 -13.39 -7.99
C LEU A 169 17.94 -12.89 -8.85
N PHE A 170 18.66 -11.89 -8.38
CA PHE A 170 19.80 -11.30 -9.09
C PHE A 170 21.09 -11.43 -8.29
N TYR A 171 22.04 -12.21 -8.80
CA TYR A 171 23.35 -12.43 -8.14
C TYR A 171 24.14 -11.14 -7.94
N VAL A 172 23.87 -10.08 -8.70
CA VAL A 172 24.52 -8.77 -8.55
C VAL A 172 24.20 -8.11 -7.21
N ASP A 173 23.10 -8.45 -6.55
CA ASP A 173 22.77 -7.97 -5.19
C ASP A 173 23.61 -8.71 -4.13
N ILE A 174 24.02 -9.96 -4.40
CA ILE A 174 24.86 -10.76 -3.51
C ILE A 174 26.35 -10.45 -3.76
N VAL A 175 26.73 -10.32 -5.03
CA VAL A 175 28.10 -10.02 -5.47
C VAL A 175 28.10 -8.69 -6.26
N PRO A 176 28.19 -7.52 -5.59
CA PRO A 176 28.07 -6.22 -6.22
C PRO A 176 29.08 -5.92 -7.33
N LEU A 177 30.23 -6.62 -7.33
CA LEU A 177 31.24 -6.49 -8.37
C LEU A 177 30.76 -6.91 -9.76
N LEU A 178 29.74 -7.76 -9.85
CA LEU A 178 29.14 -8.17 -11.13
C LEU A 178 28.57 -6.98 -11.92
N LYS A 179 28.25 -5.85 -11.29
CA LYS A 179 27.78 -4.65 -11.99
C LYS A 179 28.80 -4.10 -12.99
N TYR A 180 30.10 -4.37 -12.79
CA TYR A 180 31.19 -3.92 -13.68
C TYR A 180 31.43 -4.88 -14.84
N MET A 181 30.82 -6.07 -14.82
CA MET A 181 30.97 -7.06 -15.91
C MET A 181 30.48 -6.44 -17.23
N PRO A 182 31.25 -6.61 -18.34
CA PRO A 182 30.79 -6.14 -19.66
C PRO A 182 29.46 -6.78 -20.07
N SER A 183 28.61 -5.99 -20.73
CA SER A 183 27.23 -6.43 -21.07
C SER A 183 27.17 -7.54 -22.13
N TRP A 184 28.24 -7.76 -22.85
CA TRP A 184 28.37 -8.81 -23.87
C TRP A 184 28.77 -10.19 -23.29
N LEU A 185 29.20 -10.24 -22.03
CA LEU A 185 29.61 -11.51 -21.39
C LEU A 185 28.38 -12.39 -21.09
N PRO A 186 28.50 -13.72 -21.23
CA PRO A 186 27.51 -14.65 -20.72
C PRO A 186 27.21 -14.42 -19.24
N GLY A 187 25.95 -14.38 -18.85
CA GLY A 187 25.52 -14.04 -17.48
C GLY A 187 25.22 -12.56 -17.22
N ALA A 188 25.58 -11.64 -18.14
CA ALA A 188 25.29 -10.22 -18.04
C ALA A 188 23.83 -9.84 -18.43
N GLY A 189 22.95 -10.81 -18.63
CA GLY A 189 21.55 -10.57 -19.02
C GLY A 189 20.76 -9.68 -18.07
N PHE A 190 21.13 -9.66 -16.79
CA PHE A 190 20.56 -8.75 -15.79
C PHE A 190 20.73 -7.26 -16.16
N LYS A 191 21.81 -6.87 -16.85
CA LYS A 191 22.03 -5.49 -17.29
C LYS A 191 21.03 -5.03 -18.35
N ARG A 192 20.61 -5.93 -19.25
CA ARG A 192 19.56 -5.63 -20.22
C ARG A 192 18.22 -5.42 -19.51
N LYS A 193 17.87 -6.33 -18.58
CA LYS A 193 16.67 -6.16 -17.75
C LYS A 193 16.71 -4.89 -16.93
N ALA A 194 17.87 -4.53 -16.35
CA ALA A 194 18.00 -3.29 -15.59
C ALA A 194 17.73 -2.05 -16.46
N LYS A 195 18.19 -2.04 -17.73
CA LYS A 195 17.90 -0.95 -18.68
C LYS A 195 16.41 -0.88 -19.05
N GLU A 196 15.76 -2.03 -19.26
CA GLU A 196 14.32 -2.10 -19.50
C GLU A 196 13.54 -1.53 -18.31
N TYR A 197 13.93 -1.88 -17.09
CA TYR A 197 13.28 -1.39 -15.86
C TYR A 197 13.56 0.09 -15.63
N ALA A 198 14.77 0.57 -15.93
CA ALA A 198 15.10 1.98 -15.85
C ALA A 198 14.26 2.83 -16.83
N ALA A 199 14.05 2.36 -18.05
CA ALA A 199 13.23 3.07 -19.03
C ALA A 199 11.77 3.20 -18.56
N VAL A 200 11.17 2.15 -18.02
CA VAL A 200 9.81 2.21 -17.45
C VAL A 200 9.73 3.12 -16.24
N LEU A 201 10.77 3.15 -15.40
CA LEU A 201 10.85 4.08 -14.27
C LEU A 201 10.97 5.53 -14.75
N ASP A 202 11.79 5.78 -15.78
CA ASP A 202 11.94 7.11 -16.38
C ASP A 202 10.58 7.59 -16.94
N ASP A 203 9.85 6.74 -17.65
CA ASP A 203 8.50 7.04 -18.14
C ASP A 203 7.52 7.32 -17.00
N LEU A 204 7.56 6.53 -15.92
CA LEU A 204 6.72 6.72 -14.73
C LEU A 204 6.94 8.08 -14.07
N VAL A 205 8.16 8.58 -14.12
CA VAL A 205 8.57 9.84 -13.50
C VAL A 205 8.34 11.03 -14.44
N GLU A 206 8.75 10.90 -15.72
CA GLU A 206 8.79 12.02 -16.66
C GLU A 206 7.43 12.30 -17.32
N ILE A 207 6.68 11.26 -17.72
CA ILE A 207 5.41 11.47 -18.47
C ILE A 207 4.40 12.26 -17.61
N PRO A 208 4.07 11.89 -16.36
CA PRO A 208 3.12 12.66 -15.57
C PRO A 208 3.65 14.05 -15.20
N HIS A 209 4.95 14.19 -14.97
CA HIS A 209 5.57 15.50 -14.67
C HIS A 209 5.44 16.46 -15.85
N ASN A 210 5.79 16.01 -17.05
CA ASN A 210 5.69 16.81 -18.29
C ASN A 210 4.22 17.13 -18.65
N TYR A 211 3.29 16.23 -18.33
CA TYR A 211 1.86 16.52 -18.43
C TYR A 211 1.48 17.73 -17.59
N VAL A 212 1.89 17.79 -16.31
CA VAL A 212 1.59 18.94 -15.44
C VAL A 212 2.19 20.23 -16.00
N LYS A 213 3.44 20.20 -16.47
CA LYS A 213 4.11 21.38 -17.08
C LYS A 213 3.34 21.89 -18.32
N SER A 214 2.87 20.98 -19.16
CA SER A 214 2.05 21.35 -20.33
C SER A 214 0.70 21.95 -19.93
N GLN A 215 0.04 21.42 -18.90
CA GLN A 215 -1.23 21.96 -18.40
C GLN A 215 -1.04 23.35 -17.74
N LEU A 216 0.06 23.56 -17.01
CA LEU A 216 0.39 24.87 -16.45
C LEU A 216 0.64 25.90 -17.56
N ALA A 217 1.37 25.55 -18.60
CA ALA A 217 1.63 26.42 -19.74
C ALA A 217 0.32 26.76 -20.51
N ALA A 218 -0.63 25.84 -20.54
CA ALA A 218 -1.95 26.04 -21.16
C ALA A 218 -2.96 26.78 -20.24
N GLY A 219 -2.64 26.98 -18.97
CA GLY A 219 -3.56 27.55 -17.97
C GLY A 219 -4.71 26.63 -17.56
N THR A 220 -4.57 25.32 -17.79
CA THR A 220 -5.60 24.28 -17.55
C THR A 220 -5.22 23.30 -16.47
N ALA A 221 -4.10 23.54 -15.74
CA ALA A 221 -3.62 22.66 -14.70
C ALA A 221 -4.60 22.56 -13.53
N LEU A 222 -4.99 21.33 -13.20
CA LEU A 222 -5.80 21.07 -12.02
C LEU A 222 -4.95 21.14 -10.74
N PRO A 223 -5.56 21.54 -9.60
CA PRO A 223 -4.85 21.57 -8.32
C PRO A 223 -4.28 20.21 -7.95
N SER A 224 -2.97 20.14 -7.67
CA SER A 224 -2.24 18.94 -7.29
C SER A 224 -0.95 19.29 -6.55
N LEU A 225 -0.26 18.29 -5.98
CA LEU A 225 1.09 18.49 -5.43
C LEU A 225 2.00 19.13 -6.46
N SER A 226 2.06 18.57 -7.67
CA SER A 226 2.97 19.04 -8.73
C SER A 226 2.59 20.42 -9.26
N SER A 227 1.32 20.67 -9.58
CA SER A 227 0.90 21.96 -10.14
C SER A 227 1.12 23.12 -9.17
N ARG A 228 0.92 22.88 -7.87
CA ARG A 228 1.13 23.91 -6.84
C ARG A 228 2.60 24.30 -6.72
N ILE A 229 3.52 23.32 -6.64
CA ILE A 229 4.95 23.61 -6.44
C ILE A 229 5.59 24.14 -7.74
N LEU A 230 5.22 23.57 -8.91
CA LEU A 230 5.69 24.08 -10.21
C LEU A 230 5.21 25.50 -10.53
N GLY A 231 4.09 25.92 -9.94
CA GLY A 231 3.56 27.28 -10.07
C GLY A 231 4.17 28.30 -9.10
N GLU A 232 5.00 27.88 -8.13
CA GLU A 232 5.65 28.79 -7.19
C GLU A 232 6.76 29.62 -7.88
N PRO A 233 6.83 30.95 -7.62
CA PRO A 233 7.90 31.76 -8.17
C PRO A 233 9.26 31.39 -7.55
N GLY A 234 10.32 31.36 -8.36
CA GLY A 234 11.67 31.05 -7.88
C GLY A 234 11.96 29.56 -7.69
N LEU A 235 11.23 28.68 -8.34
CA LEU A 235 11.51 27.25 -8.36
C LEU A 235 12.94 27.00 -8.90
N THR A 236 13.75 26.27 -8.13
CA THR A 236 15.08 25.85 -8.56
C THR A 236 15.02 24.47 -9.22
N ASP A 237 15.99 24.17 -10.11
CA ASP A 237 16.08 22.85 -10.77
C ASP A 237 16.17 21.70 -9.75
N GLU A 238 16.87 21.92 -8.62
CA GLU A 238 16.99 20.93 -7.54
C GLU A 238 15.64 20.66 -6.87
N LEU A 239 14.84 21.72 -6.65
CA LEU A 239 13.50 21.56 -6.05
C LEU A 239 12.54 20.91 -7.04
N GLU A 240 12.63 21.24 -8.34
CA GLU A 240 11.85 20.58 -9.39
C GLU A 240 12.20 19.09 -9.50
N ASP A 241 13.51 18.71 -9.49
CA ASP A 241 13.90 17.28 -9.49
C ASP A 241 13.40 16.58 -8.22
N SER A 242 13.53 17.21 -7.06
CA SER A 242 13.00 16.66 -5.81
C SER A 242 11.47 16.47 -5.84
N LEU A 243 10.73 17.43 -6.38
CA LEU A 243 9.26 17.36 -6.56
C LEU A 243 8.88 16.22 -7.48
N LYS A 244 9.53 16.10 -8.63
CA LYS A 244 9.30 15.08 -9.62
C LYS A 244 9.35 13.68 -9.00
N TRP A 245 10.40 13.39 -8.24
CA TRP A 245 10.56 12.12 -7.55
C TRP A 245 9.63 11.94 -6.33
N ALA A 246 9.26 13.02 -5.65
CA ALA A 246 8.27 12.96 -4.58
C ALA A 246 6.87 12.61 -5.12
N ALA A 247 6.46 13.24 -6.23
CA ALA A 247 5.18 12.97 -6.89
C ALA A 247 5.14 11.54 -7.48
N ALA A 248 6.23 11.08 -8.11
CA ALA A 248 6.37 9.69 -8.56
C ALA A 248 6.32 8.68 -7.40
N THR A 249 6.90 9.03 -6.24
CA THR A 249 6.79 8.21 -5.01
C THR A 249 5.34 8.08 -4.54
N MET A 250 4.57 9.17 -4.57
CA MET A 250 3.13 9.12 -4.23
C MET A 250 2.36 8.24 -5.22
N TYR A 251 2.58 8.46 -6.50
CA TYR A 251 1.92 7.74 -7.57
C TYR A 251 2.19 6.23 -7.46
N GLN A 252 3.45 5.83 -7.39
CA GLN A 252 3.85 4.43 -7.28
C GLN A 252 3.33 3.78 -5.98
N GLY A 253 3.55 4.44 -4.83
CA GLY A 253 3.19 3.86 -3.52
C GLY A 253 1.69 3.81 -3.26
N GLY A 254 0.92 4.78 -3.76
CA GLY A 254 -0.53 4.87 -3.54
C GLY A 254 -1.36 4.02 -4.49
N ALA A 255 -0.85 3.75 -5.71
CA ALA A 255 -1.60 3.01 -6.72
C ALA A 255 -1.76 1.53 -6.38
N ASP A 256 -0.75 0.89 -5.80
CA ASP A 256 -0.68 -0.57 -5.69
C ASP A 256 -1.06 -1.13 -4.31
N THR A 257 -0.60 -0.49 -3.24
CA THR A 257 -0.83 -1.00 -1.87
C THR A 257 -2.30 -1.00 -1.47
N ALA A 258 -3.02 0.10 -1.73
CA ALA A 258 -4.44 0.21 -1.40
C ALA A 258 -5.31 -0.66 -2.33
N ASN A 259 -4.93 -0.79 -3.61
CA ASN A 259 -5.54 -1.72 -4.55
C ASN A 259 -5.48 -3.17 -4.05
N SER A 260 -4.32 -3.60 -3.55
CA SER A 260 -4.14 -4.95 -2.99
C SER A 260 -5.15 -5.24 -1.87
N VAL A 261 -5.33 -4.31 -0.94
CA VAL A 261 -6.26 -4.46 0.19
C VAL A 261 -7.72 -4.41 -0.28
N ALA A 262 -8.06 -3.49 -1.19
CA ALA A 262 -9.42 -3.37 -1.69
C ALA A 262 -9.85 -4.58 -2.54
N TYR A 263 -8.93 -5.18 -3.30
CA TYR A 263 -9.23 -6.41 -4.01
C TYR A 263 -9.46 -7.58 -3.04
N ALA A 264 -8.67 -7.67 -1.96
CA ALA A 264 -8.85 -8.67 -0.92
C ALA A 264 -10.17 -8.49 -0.13
N PHE A 265 -10.76 -7.28 -0.10
CA PHE A 265 -12.08 -7.06 0.48
C PHE A 265 -13.16 -7.90 -0.20
N TYR A 266 -13.19 -7.97 -1.53
CA TYR A 266 -14.18 -8.78 -2.24
C TYR A 266 -14.03 -10.26 -1.92
N LEU A 267 -12.79 -10.76 -1.80
CA LEU A 267 -12.52 -12.12 -1.34
C LEU A 267 -13.02 -12.33 0.09
N ALA A 268 -12.70 -11.41 1.01
CA ALA A 268 -13.12 -11.51 2.40
C ALA A 268 -14.65 -11.57 2.53
N MET A 269 -15.37 -10.72 1.80
CA MET A 269 -16.84 -10.72 1.82
C MET A 269 -17.44 -12.03 1.27
N MET A 270 -16.84 -12.56 0.23
CA MET A 270 -17.25 -13.84 -0.37
C MET A 270 -17.00 -15.03 0.57
N LEU A 271 -15.89 -15.03 1.30
CA LEU A 271 -15.55 -16.10 2.25
C LEU A 271 -16.29 -15.97 3.60
N HIS A 272 -16.71 -14.76 3.97
CA HIS A 272 -17.33 -14.46 5.26
C HIS A 272 -18.73 -13.81 5.10
N PRO A 273 -19.75 -14.55 4.57
CA PRO A 273 -21.07 -14.00 4.26
C PRO A 273 -21.81 -13.46 5.50
N ARG A 274 -21.48 -13.95 6.72
CA ARG A 274 -22.05 -13.40 7.97
C ARG A 274 -21.54 -11.97 8.24
N VAL A 275 -20.26 -11.71 7.94
CA VAL A 275 -19.67 -10.37 8.09
C VAL A 275 -20.26 -9.42 7.04
N LEU A 276 -20.38 -9.86 5.79
CA LEU A 276 -21.05 -9.12 4.72
C LEU A 276 -22.44 -8.68 5.15
N LYS A 277 -23.28 -9.65 5.60
CA LYS A 277 -24.66 -9.38 6.01
C LYS A 277 -24.74 -8.36 7.15
N LYS A 278 -23.89 -8.52 8.17
CA LYS A 278 -23.85 -7.61 9.33
C LYS A 278 -23.48 -6.19 8.96
N ALA A 279 -22.51 -6.04 8.04
CA ALA A 279 -22.12 -4.73 7.54
C ALA A 279 -23.24 -4.08 6.70
N GLN A 280 -23.97 -4.85 5.91
CA GLN A 280 -25.11 -4.39 5.16
C GLN A 280 -26.28 -4.00 6.08
N GLU A 281 -26.55 -4.77 7.13
CA GLU A 281 -27.55 -4.44 8.15
C GLU A 281 -27.24 -3.12 8.88
N GLU A 282 -25.97 -2.85 9.21
CA GLU A 282 -25.57 -1.55 9.78
C GLU A 282 -25.82 -0.41 8.78
N LEU A 283 -25.41 -0.57 7.52
CA LEU A 283 -25.64 0.44 6.48
C LEU A 283 -27.13 0.74 6.31
N ASP A 284 -27.96 -0.28 6.18
CA ASP A 284 -29.39 -0.15 5.96
C ASP A 284 -30.09 0.53 7.16
N SER A 285 -29.64 0.24 8.39
CA SER A 285 -30.21 0.85 9.60
C SER A 285 -29.81 2.31 9.79
N VAL A 286 -28.61 2.71 9.37
CA VAL A 286 -28.06 4.06 9.60
C VAL A 286 -28.35 5.00 8.43
N ILE A 287 -28.21 4.52 7.20
CA ILE A 287 -28.28 5.33 5.98
C ILE A 287 -29.60 5.12 5.23
N GLY A 288 -30.17 3.92 5.34
CA GLY A 288 -31.26 3.45 4.48
C GLY A 288 -30.74 2.96 3.12
N THR A 289 -31.69 2.74 2.20
CA THR A 289 -31.40 2.18 0.87
C THR A 289 -31.53 3.19 -0.27
N ASN A 290 -31.78 4.46 0.04
CA ASN A 290 -32.10 5.51 -0.94
C ASN A 290 -30.89 6.34 -1.39
N ARG A 291 -29.71 6.12 -0.84
CA ARG A 291 -28.44 6.74 -1.24
C ARG A 291 -27.25 5.86 -0.92
N LEU A 292 -26.12 6.10 -1.57
CA LEU A 292 -24.84 5.47 -1.23
C LEU A 292 -24.18 6.18 -0.03
N PRO A 293 -23.38 5.45 0.77
CA PRO A 293 -22.58 6.01 1.86
C PRO A 293 -21.61 7.11 1.39
N THR A 294 -21.39 8.09 2.26
CA THR A 294 -20.43 9.18 2.09
C THR A 294 -19.48 9.25 3.28
N PHE A 295 -18.44 10.09 3.22
CA PHE A 295 -17.54 10.30 4.37
C PHE A 295 -18.26 10.88 5.60
N ALA A 296 -19.36 11.60 5.43
CA ALA A 296 -20.15 12.14 6.55
C ALA A 296 -20.79 11.04 7.41
N ASP A 297 -21.05 9.88 6.84
CA ASP A 297 -21.70 8.76 7.53
C ASP A 297 -20.72 7.95 8.39
N ARG A 298 -19.41 8.08 8.13
CA ARG A 298 -18.36 7.25 8.74
C ARG A 298 -18.39 7.18 10.27
N PRO A 299 -18.64 8.29 11.02
CA PRO A 299 -18.70 8.23 12.49
C PRO A 299 -19.86 7.39 13.03
N SER A 300 -20.88 7.16 12.22
CA SER A 300 -22.09 6.39 12.59
C SER A 300 -22.05 4.92 12.15
N LEU A 301 -20.93 4.45 11.59
CA LEU A 301 -20.74 3.11 11.01
C LEU A 301 -19.57 2.37 11.68
N PRO A 302 -19.65 2.08 12.99
CA PRO A 302 -18.56 1.46 13.74
C PRO A 302 -18.22 0.03 13.30
N TYR A 303 -19.20 -0.76 12.86
CA TYR A 303 -18.94 -2.11 12.37
C TYR A 303 -18.17 -2.10 11.05
N LEU A 304 -18.53 -1.20 10.15
CA LEU A 304 -17.80 -1.00 8.90
C LEU A 304 -16.37 -0.50 9.15
N GLU A 305 -16.16 0.39 10.12
CA GLU A 305 -14.81 0.83 10.53
C GLU A 305 -13.98 -0.35 11.08
N ALA A 306 -14.59 -1.22 11.87
CA ALA A 306 -13.97 -2.43 12.38
C ALA A 306 -13.66 -3.43 11.26
N LEU A 307 -14.55 -3.56 10.27
CA LEU A 307 -14.34 -4.42 9.09
C LEU A 307 -13.12 -3.97 8.28
N VAL A 308 -13.00 -2.66 7.99
CA VAL A 308 -11.84 -2.13 7.24
C VAL A 308 -10.56 -2.25 8.06
N THR A 309 -10.63 -2.11 9.37
CA THR A 309 -9.50 -2.34 10.28
C THR A 309 -9.05 -3.80 10.24
N GLU A 310 -10.00 -4.75 10.29
CA GLU A 310 -9.69 -6.18 10.19
C GLU A 310 -9.14 -6.56 8.82
N LEU A 311 -9.63 -5.94 7.77
CA LEU A 311 -9.13 -6.17 6.43
C LEU A 311 -7.63 -5.81 6.31
N LEU A 312 -7.19 -4.70 6.90
CA LEU A 312 -5.78 -4.30 6.95
C LEU A 312 -4.92 -5.26 7.78
N ARG A 313 -5.47 -5.86 8.85
CA ARG A 313 -4.79 -6.89 9.62
C ARG A 313 -4.70 -8.21 8.87
N TRP A 314 -5.82 -8.67 8.31
CA TRP A 314 -5.96 -9.97 7.66
C TRP A 314 -5.24 -10.02 6.31
N HIS A 315 -5.27 -8.92 5.53
CA HIS A 315 -4.53 -8.78 4.28
C HIS A 315 -3.54 -7.62 4.37
N THR A 316 -2.29 -7.93 4.70
CA THR A 316 -1.22 -6.95 4.80
C THR A 316 -0.46 -6.87 3.49
N PRO A 317 -0.55 -5.76 2.73
CA PRO A 317 0.09 -5.66 1.41
C PRO A 317 1.63 -5.67 1.46
N GLY A 318 2.22 -5.23 2.57
CA GLY A 318 3.66 -5.30 2.83
C GLY A 318 3.98 -6.25 3.98
N PRO A 319 4.08 -7.58 3.73
CA PRO A 319 4.25 -8.57 4.80
C PRO A 319 5.61 -8.47 5.49
N ILE A 320 6.60 -7.86 4.83
CA ILE A 320 7.95 -7.65 5.37
C ILE A 320 8.36 -6.20 5.11
N THR A 321 9.07 -5.62 6.07
CA THR A 321 9.82 -4.39 5.82
C THR A 321 11.28 -4.56 6.21
N MET A 322 12.18 -3.97 5.40
CA MET A 322 13.62 -4.08 5.60
C MET A 322 14.21 -2.76 6.08
N ARG A 323 15.22 -2.84 6.95
CA ARG A 323 16.02 -1.71 7.42
C ARG A 323 17.50 -2.11 7.41
N ARG A 324 18.36 -1.11 7.59
CA ARG A 324 19.79 -1.29 7.77
C ARG A 324 20.26 -0.41 8.94
N THR A 325 21.10 -0.98 9.80
CA THR A 325 21.73 -0.23 10.89
C THR A 325 22.81 0.71 10.37
N ARG A 326 22.93 1.90 10.97
CA ARG A 326 23.97 2.89 10.64
C ARG A 326 25.25 2.70 11.43
N VAL A 327 25.07 2.44 12.72
CA VAL A 327 26.16 2.27 13.68
C VAL A 327 25.92 1.00 14.48
N ASP A 328 26.94 0.54 15.19
CA ASP A 328 26.84 -0.57 16.12
C ASP A 328 25.77 -0.27 17.19
N ASP A 329 25.08 -1.29 17.65
CA ASP A 329 24.08 -1.21 18.70
C ASP A 329 24.10 -2.50 19.53
N GLU A 330 23.41 -2.48 20.66
CA GLU A 330 23.18 -3.64 21.52
C GLU A 330 21.70 -3.73 21.89
N TYR A 331 21.14 -4.94 21.82
CA TYR A 331 19.76 -5.18 22.22
C TYR A 331 19.65 -6.52 22.95
N ASN A 332 19.14 -6.49 24.19
CA ASN A 332 18.97 -7.67 25.06
C ASN A 332 20.26 -8.49 25.22
N GLY A 333 21.43 -7.82 25.30
CA GLY A 333 22.75 -8.47 25.43
C GLY A 333 23.34 -9.00 24.13
N TYR A 334 22.65 -8.79 22.97
CA TYR A 334 23.16 -9.15 21.66
C TYR A 334 23.77 -7.94 20.96
N PHE A 335 24.99 -8.08 20.50
CA PHE A 335 25.67 -7.07 19.69
C PHE A 335 25.12 -7.06 18.26
N ILE A 336 24.79 -5.87 17.76
CA ILE A 336 24.26 -5.61 16.43
C ILE A 336 25.29 -4.78 15.64
N PRO A 337 26.07 -5.37 14.74
CA PRO A 337 27.04 -4.62 13.94
C PRO A 337 26.39 -3.57 13.05
N ALA A 338 27.10 -2.47 12.80
CA ALA A 338 26.75 -1.51 11.76
C ALA A 338 26.60 -2.20 10.39
N GLY A 339 25.62 -1.80 9.62
CA GLY A 339 25.34 -2.41 8.31
C GLY A 339 24.50 -3.67 8.36
N SER A 340 24.08 -4.15 9.53
CA SER A 340 23.19 -5.30 9.67
C SER A 340 21.84 -5.05 8.98
N PHE A 341 21.30 -6.09 8.34
CA PHE A 341 19.98 -6.08 7.72
C PHE A 341 18.94 -6.48 8.76
N ILE A 342 17.92 -5.66 8.90
CA ILE A 342 16.81 -5.87 9.82
C ILE A 342 15.55 -6.15 9.02
N PHE A 343 15.02 -7.34 9.14
CA PHE A 343 13.75 -7.75 8.56
C PHE A 343 12.68 -7.75 9.65
N VAL A 344 11.63 -6.97 9.44
CA VAL A 344 10.48 -6.98 10.34
C VAL A 344 9.35 -7.73 9.65
N ASN A 345 8.94 -8.83 10.24
CA ASN A 345 7.86 -9.65 9.73
C ASN A 345 6.51 -9.10 10.18
N ILE A 346 5.97 -8.17 9.40
CA ILE A 346 4.66 -7.53 9.66
C ILE A 346 3.54 -8.58 9.65
N TRP A 347 3.64 -9.56 8.74
CA TRP A 347 2.66 -10.65 8.64
C TRP A 347 2.58 -11.44 9.95
N ALA A 348 3.73 -11.79 10.55
CA ALA A 348 3.80 -12.50 11.82
C ALA A 348 3.28 -11.65 12.98
N ILE A 349 3.66 -10.37 13.05
CA ILE A 349 3.20 -9.43 14.08
C ILE A 349 1.66 -9.32 14.07
N LEU A 350 1.05 -9.23 12.89
CA LEU A 350 -0.41 -9.10 12.75
C LEU A 350 -1.17 -10.43 12.92
N ARG A 351 -0.44 -11.52 13.14
CA ARG A 351 -0.98 -12.86 13.43
C ARG A 351 -0.46 -13.47 14.73
N ASP A 352 0.12 -12.63 15.57
CA ASP A 352 0.62 -13.05 16.89
C ASP A 352 -0.56 -13.41 17.80
N GLU A 353 -0.66 -14.67 18.21
CA GLU A 353 -1.72 -15.20 19.08
C GLU A 353 -1.71 -14.57 20.49
N ARG A 354 -0.57 -13.98 20.89
CA ARG A 354 -0.45 -13.21 22.14
C ARG A 354 -1.21 -11.88 22.08
N THR A 355 -1.47 -11.39 20.86
CA THR A 355 -2.12 -10.11 20.60
C THR A 355 -3.52 -10.27 20.03
N TYR A 356 -3.70 -11.24 19.12
CA TYR A 356 -4.96 -11.46 18.40
C TYR A 356 -5.49 -12.87 18.61
N THR A 357 -6.68 -12.98 19.17
CA THR A 357 -7.35 -14.27 19.36
C THR A 357 -7.78 -14.84 18.02
N ASN A 358 -7.42 -16.10 17.74
CA ASN A 358 -7.68 -16.75 16.45
C ASN A 358 -7.28 -15.88 15.26
N PRO A 359 -5.98 -15.54 15.10
CA PRO A 359 -5.53 -14.50 14.18
C PRO A 359 -5.76 -14.82 12.69
N LEU A 360 -5.99 -16.05 12.33
CA LEU A 360 -6.31 -16.44 10.96
C LEU A 360 -7.77 -16.19 10.58
N GLU A 361 -8.66 -16.07 11.58
CA GLU A 361 -10.07 -15.76 11.37
C GLU A 361 -10.25 -14.28 11.00
N PHE A 362 -11.08 -14.02 9.99
CA PHE A 362 -11.53 -12.66 9.65
C PHE A 362 -12.70 -12.28 10.55
N ARG A 363 -12.44 -11.48 11.58
CA ARG A 363 -13.40 -11.14 12.63
C ARG A 363 -13.35 -9.65 13.00
N PRO A 364 -14.18 -8.80 12.39
CA PRO A 364 -14.27 -7.37 12.70
C PRO A 364 -14.57 -7.08 14.18
N GLU A 365 -15.35 -7.95 14.81
CA GLU A 365 -15.79 -7.81 16.20
C GLU A 365 -14.64 -7.72 17.21
N ARG A 366 -13.41 -8.16 16.82
CA ARG A 366 -12.23 -8.02 17.68
C ARG A 366 -11.88 -6.57 18.01
N PHE A 367 -12.33 -5.62 17.20
CA PHE A 367 -12.08 -4.18 17.36
C PHE A 367 -13.27 -3.42 17.97
N LEU A 368 -14.28 -4.13 18.44
CA LEU A 368 -15.51 -3.58 19.03
C LEU A 368 -15.65 -4.00 20.50
N GLY A 369 -16.55 -3.33 21.21
CA GLY A 369 -16.87 -3.63 22.61
C GLY A 369 -15.94 -2.93 23.61
N ASP A 370 -16.01 -3.36 24.87
CA ASP A 370 -15.33 -2.68 25.99
C ASP A 370 -13.81 -2.99 26.08
N ASN A 371 -13.39 -4.13 25.53
CA ASN A 371 -11.99 -4.58 25.52
C ASN A 371 -11.55 -4.95 24.10
N PRO A 372 -11.42 -3.99 23.18
CA PRO A 372 -11.03 -4.28 21.81
C PRO A 372 -9.56 -4.72 21.74
N GLU A 373 -9.26 -5.64 20.81
CA GLU A 373 -7.89 -6.00 20.49
C GLU A 373 -7.16 -4.79 19.85
N PRO A 374 -5.80 -4.71 19.97
CA PRO A 374 -5.03 -3.60 19.43
C PRO A 374 -5.22 -3.43 17.92
N ARG A 375 -5.37 -2.19 17.46
CA ARG A 375 -5.52 -1.90 16.03
C ARG A 375 -4.19 -2.15 15.28
N PRO A 376 -4.22 -2.72 14.07
CA PRO A 376 -3.03 -3.13 13.30
C PRO A 376 -2.19 -1.96 12.80
N GLY A 377 -2.68 -0.73 12.92
CA GLY A 377 -2.15 0.45 12.27
C GLY A 377 -0.67 0.74 12.51
N ASN A 378 -0.13 0.43 13.68
CA ASN A 378 1.29 0.65 13.95
C ASN A 378 2.18 -0.33 13.16
N ALA A 379 1.82 -1.60 13.10
CA ALA A 379 2.57 -2.58 12.33
C ALA A 379 2.31 -2.44 10.81
N CYS A 380 1.05 -2.34 10.39
CA CYS A 380 0.65 -2.31 8.98
C CYS A 380 1.27 -1.14 8.20
N PHE A 381 1.37 0.04 8.80
CA PHE A 381 1.97 1.23 8.19
C PHE A 381 3.45 1.46 8.55
N GLY A 382 4.06 0.52 9.26
CA GLY A 382 5.48 0.54 9.61
C GLY A 382 5.84 1.45 10.78
N PHE A 383 7.13 1.56 11.09
CA PHE A 383 7.67 2.12 12.31
C PHE A 383 8.60 3.30 12.06
N GLY A 384 8.69 4.20 13.03
CA GLY A 384 9.69 5.25 13.17
C GLY A 384 9.75 6.21 12.00
N ARG A 385 10.95 6.66 11.70
CA ARG A 385 11.22 7.65 10.63
C ARG A 385 10.82 7.18 9.22
N ARG A 386 10.52 5.90 9.05
CA ARG A 386 10.09 5.25 7.80
C ARG A 386 8.61 4.85 7.78
N ARG A 387 7.86 5.25 8.80
CA ARG A 387 6.42 5.05 8.81
C ARG A 387 5.79 5.63 7.53
N CYS A 388 4.77 4.97 7.01
CA CYS A 388 4.09 5.40 5.78
C CYS A 388 3.74 6.90 5.84
N PRO A 389 4.06 7.69 4.81
CA PRO A 389 3.77 9.14 4.82
C PRO A 389 2.28 9.46 4.80
N GLY A 390 1.44 8.53 4.37
CA GLY A 390 -0.01 8.59 4.58
C GLY A 390 -0.42 8.46 6.05
N LYS A 391 0.53 8.22 6.96
CA LYS A 391 0.37 8.18 8.41
C LYS A 391 1.38 9.14 9.07
N LEU A 392 1.00 10.38 9.34
CA LEU A 392 1.74 11.24 10.25
C LEU A 392 1.12 11.16 11.65
N VAL A 393 1.95 10.97 12.64
CA VAL A 393 1.58 11.00 14.05
C VAL A 393 1.82 12.43 14.54
N ASP A 394 0.81 13.06 15.10
CA ASP A 394 1.04 14.13 16.03
C ASP A 394 1.69 13.51 17.28
N SER A 395 2.90 13.96 17.60
CA SER A 395 3.74 13.44 18.70
C SER A 395 3.15 13.70 20.11
N ALA A 396 1.91 14.18 20.21
CA ALA A 396 1.28 14.60 21.45
C ALA A 396 0.15 13.67 21.96
N SER A 397 -0.36 12.71 21.17
CA SER A 397 -1.39 11.80 21.68
C SER A 397 -0.81 10.43 22.02
N THR A 398 -0.60 10.21 23.32
CA THR A 398 -0.19 8.92 23.92
C THR A 398 -1.38 8.07 24.37
N SER A 399 -2.61 8.39 23.99
CA SER A 399 -3.79 7.61 24.36
C SER A 399 -4.24 6.70 23.22
N ASP A 400 -4.37 5.41 23.51
CA ASP A 400 -4.88 4.36 22.62
C ASP A 400 -6.36 4.56 22.21
N SER A 401 -7.01 5.62 22.71
CA SER A 401 -8.45 5.87 22.58
C SER A 401 -8.83 6.87 21.46
N GLU A 402 -7.88 7.57 20.82
CA GLU A 402 -8.20 8.46 19.72
C GLU A 402 -8.00 7.78 18.35
N PRO A 403 -8.90 8.04 17.36
CA PRO A 403 -8.70 7.53 16.02
C PRO A 403 -7.41 8.09 15.46
N PHE A 404 -6.45 7.20 15.22
CA PHE A 404 -5.09 7.54 14.79
C PHE A 404 -5.07 8.46 13.56
N PRO A 405 -4.48 9.64 13.65
CA PRO A 405 -4.46 10.62 12.57
C PRO A 405 -3.60 10.25 11.35
N GLY A 406 -3.29 9.03 11.09
CA GLY A 406 -2.36 8.63 10.03
C GLY A 406 -2.89 7.69 8.97
N TYR A 407 -4.14 7.31 9.03
CA TYR A 407 -4.81 6.47 8.04
C TYR A 407 -5.40 7.27 6.87
N PHE A 408 -5.02 8.54 6.69
CA PHE A 408 -5.89 9.51 6.06
C PHE A 408 -6.29 9.17 4.63
N LEU A 409 -5.35 9.07 3.71
CA LEU A 409 -5.75 8.87 2.32
C LEU A 409 -6.09 7.41 2.01
N GLY A 410 -5.15 6.50 2.29
CA GLY A 410 -5.32 5.09 1.94
C GLY A 410 -6.49 4.44 2.67
N HIS A 411 -6.61 4.70 3.98
CA HIS A 411 -7.71 4.18 4.79
C HIS A 411 -9.06 4.81 4.42
N SER A 412 -9.09 6.13 4.13
CA SER A 412 -10.32 6.81 3.72
C SER A 412 -10.83 6.29 2.39
N ALA A 413 -9.96 6.17 1.38
CA ALA A 413 -10.34 5.63 0.09
C ALA A 413 -10.77 4.15 0.19
N LEU A 414 -10.06 3.36 1.00
CA LEU A 414 -10.42 1.97 1.27
C LEU A 414 -11.77 1.87 1.99
N TRP A 415 -11.99 2.69 3.02
CA TRP A 415 -13.26 2.72 3.75
C TRP A 415 -14.42 3.04 2.81
N LEU A 416 -14.27 4.04 1.95
CA LEU A 416 -15.35 4.47 1.07
C LEU A 416 -15.69 3.41 0.02
N ILE A 417 -14.70 2.78 -0.62
CA ILE A 417 -14.97 1.73 -1.62
C ILE A 417 -15.65 0.52 -0.97
N CYS A 418 -15.24 0.14 0.25
CA CYS A 418 -15.91 -0.92 1.00
C CYS A 418 -17.35 -0.54 1.35
N ALA A 419 -17.57 0.67 1.89
CA ALA A 419 -18.90 1.18 2.25
C ALA A 419 -19.85 1.19 1.06
N GLN A 420 -19.42 1.78 -0.05
CA GLN A 420 -20.26 1.92 -1.24
C GLN A 420 -20.46 0.58 -1.95
N ALA A 421 -19.47 -0.31 -1.99
CA ALA A 421 -19.64 -1.65 -2.55
C ALA A 421 -20.63 -2.48 -1.73
N LEU A 422 -20.59 -2.42 -0.39
CA LEU A 422 -21.56 -3.08 0.49
C LEU A 422 -22.97 -2.52 0.35
N GLY A 423 -23.09 -1.20 0.16
CA GLY A 423 -24.39 -0.56 -0.09
C GLY A 423 -24.97 -0.92 -1.46
N ALA A 424 -24.12 -1.14 -2.46
CA ALA A 424 -24.52 -1.36 -3.84
C ALA A 424 -24.70 -2.84 -4.22
N PHE A 425 -23.86 -3.73 -3.70
CA PHE A 425 -23.71 -5.08 -4.25
C PHE A 425 -23.88 -6.18 -3.21
N ASP A 426 -24.48 -7.28 -3.64
CA ASP A 426 -24.33 -8.61 -3.06
C ASP A 426 -23.08 -9.26 -3.65
N ILE A 427 -22.21 -9.73 -2.76
CA ILE A 427 -20.92 -10.33 -3.10
C ILE A 427 -20.94 -11.78 -2.64
N SER A 428 -20.82 -12.72 -3.57
CA SER A 428 -20.93 -14.15 -3.26
C SER A 428 -20.00 -15.00 -4.11
N LYS A 429 -19.87 -16.26 -3.71
CA LYS A 429 -19.15 -17.25 -4.50
C LYS A 429 -19.90 -17.50 -5.81
N PRO A 430 -19.20 -17.62 -6.94
CA PRO A 430 -19.83 -18.06 -8.18
C PRO A 430 -20.29 -19.51 -8.08
N VAL A 431 -21.41 -19.83 -8.73
CA VAL A 431 -21.97 -21.18 -8.79
C VAL A 431 -21.80 -21.71 -10.21
N GLU A 432 -21.16 -22.87 -10.36
CA GLU A 432 -21.03 -23.59 -11.62
C GLU A 432 -21.50 -25.03 -11.45
N ASN A 433 -22.31 -25.49 -12.36
CA ASN A 433 -22.90 -26.84 -12.33
C ASN A 433 -23.57 -27.19 -10.98
N GLY A 434 -24.16 -26.18 -10.32
CA GLY A 434 -24.84 -26.36 -9.02
C GLY A 434 -23.92 -26.41 -7.80
N ALA A 435 -22.60 -26.23 -7.97
CA ALA A 435 -21.62 -26.16 -6.87
C ALA A 435 -21.02 -24.78 -6.73
N GLU A 436 -20.81 -24.33 -5.48
CA GLU A 436 -20.08 -23.10 -5.18
C GLU A 436 -18.58 -23.28 -5.50
N ILE A 437 -17.99 -22.31 -6.21
CA ILE A 437 -16.54 -22.23 -6.40
C ILE A 437 -15.98 -21.46 -5.20
N VAL A 438 -15.22 -22.16 -4.36
CA VAL A 438 -14.54 -21.55 -3.20
C VAL A 438 -13.13 -21.17 -3.63
N PRO A 439 -12.79 -19.86 -3.70
CA PRO A 439 -11.44 -19.42 -4.00
C PRO A 439 -10.52 -19.68 -2.80
N GLU A 440 -9.26 -19.97 -3.10
CA GLU A 440 -8.22 -20.06 -2.09
C GLU A 440 -7.70 -18.68 -1.70
N PHE A 441 -7.42 -18.50 -0.40
CA PHE A 441 -6.64 -17.37 0.07
C PHE A 441 -5.16 -17.60 -0.29
N ASN A 442 -4.75 -17.08 -1.43
CA ASN A 442 -3.40 -17.26 -1.95
C ASN A 442 -2.76 -15.92 -2.29
N LEU A 443 -1.66 -15.59 -1.60
CA LEU A 443 -0.90 -14.36 -1.79
C LEU A 443 0.21 -14.56 -2.81
N VAL A 444 0.32 -13.64 -3.76
CA VAL A 444 1.35 -13.58 -4.79
C VAL A 444 2.08 -12.24 -4.73
N GLY A 445 3.34 -12.20 -5.13
CA GLY A 445 4.20 -11.02 -5.07
C GLY A 445 5.27 -11.13 -3.97
N GLU A 446 6.25 -10.24 -4.00
CA GLU A 446 7.43 -10.28 -3.14
C GLU A 446 7.44 -9.14 -2.10
N ILE A 447 7.45 -7.88 -2.56
CA ILE A 447 7.47 -6.69 -1.69
C ILE A 447 6.05 -6.24 -1.34
N ILE A 448 5.20 -6.15 -2.35
CA ILE A 448 3.78 -5.92 -2.22
C ILE A 448 3.10 -7.20 -2.66
N VAL A 449 2.33 -7.77 -1.75
CA VAL A 449 1.58 -9.00 -2.04
C VAL A 449 0.16 -8.66 -2.41
N HIS A 450 -0.36 -9.40 -3.37
CA HIS A 450 -1.73 -9.34 -3.84
C HIS A 450 -2.41 -10.67 -3.61
N GLN A 451 -3.72 -10.65 -3.52
CA GLN A 451 -4.50 -11.87 -3.67
C GLN A 451 -4.38 -12.36 -5.13
N ALA A 452 -4.08 -13.66 -5.31
CA ALA A 452 -4.12 -14.27 -6.63
C ALA A 452 -5.51 -14.05 -7.28
N PRO A 453 -5.59 -13.94 -8.61
CA PRO A 453 -6.87 -13.75 -9.28
C PRO A 453 -7.91 -14.80 -8.87
N PHE A 454 -9.10 -14.35 -8.55
CA PHE A 454 -10.24 -15.21 -8.19
C PHE A 454 -11.50 -14.75 -8.90
N ARG A 455 -12.46 -15.67 -9.02
CA ARG A 455 -13.78 -15.36 -9.57
C ARG A 455 -14.72 -15.01 -8.43
N CYS A 456 -15.54 -13.98 -8.66
CA CYS A 456 -16.51 -13.46 -7.70
C CYS A 456 -17.84 -13.21 -8.41
N SER A 457 -18.94 -13.54 -7.75
CA SER A 457 -20.27 -13.12 -8.20
C SER A 457 -20.62 -11.79 -7.52
N ILE A 458 -20.80 -10.76 -8.32
CA ILE A 458 -21.16 -9.41 -7.87
C ILE A 458 -22.45 -9.01 -8.58
N LYS A 459 -23.51 -8.73 -7.82
CA LYS A 459 -24.82 -8.34 -8.35
C LYS A 459 -25.35 -7.15 -7.56
N PRO A 460 -26.14 -6.25 -8.18
CA PRO A 460 -26.85 -5.22 -7.41
C PRO A 460 -27.73 -5.86 -6.33
N ARG A 461 -27.79 -5.24 -5.15
CA ARG A 461 -28.66 -5.67 -4.04
C ARG A 461 -30.15 -5.53 -4.38
N SER A 462 -30.47 -4.52 -5.19
CA SER A 462 -31.82 -4.23 -5.65
C SER A 462 -31.78 -3.37 -6.92
N LEU A 463 -32.93 -3.14 -7.55
CA LEU A 463 -33.07 -2.23 -8.68
C LEU A 463 -32.76 -0.78 -8.26
N GLU A 464 -33.12 -0.39 -7.04
CA GLU A 464 -32.79 0.92 -6.48
C GLU A 464 -31.27 1.08 -6.28
N ALA A 465 -30.59 0.05 -5.78
CA ALA A 465 -29.14 0.06 -5.64
C ALA A 465 -28.44 0.17 -7.00
N GLU A 466 -28.93 -0.52 -8.02
CA GLU A 466 -28.45 -0.36 -9.39
C GLU A 466 -28.65 1.06 -9.91
N ALA A 467 -29.82 1.62 -9.72
CA ALA A 467 -30.14 3.01 -10.11
C ALA A 467 -29.21 4.02 -9.43
N LEU A 468 -28.89 3.84 -8.12
CA LEU A 468 -27.96 4.70 -7.39
C LEU A 468 -26.53 4.63 -7.96
N VAL A 469 -26.07 3.44 -8.37
CA VAL A 469 -24.74 3.27 -9.01
C VAL A 469 -24.71 3.96 -10.37
N ARG A 470 -25.79 3.90 -11.14
CA ARG A 470 -25.91 4.51 -12.49
C ARG A 470 -26.15 6.01 -12.45
N GLN A 471 -26.59 6.56 -11.31
CA GLN A 471 -26.84 7.99 -11.15
C GLN A 471 -25.57 8.79 -11.43
N GLU A 472 -25.70 9.84 -12.26
CA GLU A 472 -24.59 10.76 -12.51
C GLU A 472 -24.19 11.49 -11.23
N PHE A 473 -22.87 11.59 -11.02
CA PHE A 473 -22.28 12.32 -9.91
C PHE A 473 -21.24 13.28 -10.47
N SER A 474 -21.46 14.57 -10.28
CA SER A 474 -20.58 15.63 -10.79
C SER A 474 -19.63 16.13 -9.70
N LEU A 475 -18.41 16.49 -10.10
CA LEU A 475 -17.44 17.20 -9.24
C LEU A 475 -17.79 18.69 -9.06
N SER A 476 -18.69 19.23 -9.88
CA SER A 476 -19.02 20.66 -9.97
C SER A 476 -20.13 21.11 -8.99
N GLU A 477 -20.65 20.22 -8.19
CA GLU A 477 -21.56 20.51 -7.07
C GLU A 477 -20.81 20.28 -5.72
#